data_a85458b3f7a8cea05807857d18f729fc
#
_entry.id   a85458b3f7a8cea05807857d18f729fc
#
_cell.length_a   1.000
_cell.length_b   1.000
_cell.length_c   1.000
_cell.angle_alpha   90.00
_cell.angle_beta   90.00
_cell.angle_gamma   90.00
#
_symmetry.space_group_name_H-M   'P 1'
#
loop_
_entity.id
_entity.type
_entity.pdbx_description
1 polymer ?
#
loop_
_entity_poly.entity_id
_entity_poly.type
_entity_poly.pdbx_seq_one_letter_code
_entity_poly.pdbx_strand_id
1 'polypeptide(L)'
;REASQQYLNRDNSLQLNIKTFNIFLPFSHCPNCREYLTALQRIPLLSYFFLKRKCAYCQIKISFCYPLIESLTLITSFIVIERFGISLQTLPALILTWGLLILAFIDFEYRILPDIIIFPLLWCGLISSLIHLFVSPEEAILGAFFAYLFLYCLAKCYQMLIKVEAMGEGDFKCFAVLGA
;
A
#
# COMPACT_ATOMS: atom_id res chain seq x y z
N ARG A 1 -39.71 -14.05 0.91
CA ARG A 1 -39.39 -13.73 2.32
C ARG A 1 -38.12 -14.45 2.80
N GLU A 2 -37.88 -15.69 2.41
CA GLU A 2 -36.65 -16.45 2.81
C GLU A 2 -35.36 -15.88 2.20
N ALA A 3 -35.36 -15.44 0.95
CA ALA A 3 -34.19 -14.83 0.31
C ALA A 3 -33.80 -13.52 0.99
N SER A 4 -34.75 -12.70 1.42
CA SER A 4 -34.44 -11.45 2.13
C SER A 4 -33.84 -11.69 3.51
N GLN A 5 -34.24 -12.76 4.21
CA GLN A 5 -33.62 -13.14 5.49
C GLN A 5 -32.22 -13.70 5.34
N GLN A 6 -31.92 -14.40 4.24
CA GLN A 6 -30.56 -14.86 3.95
C GLN A 6 -29.60 -13.69 3.66
N TYR A 7 -30.03 -12.63 2.96
CA TYR A 7 -29.23 -11.43 2.75
C TYR A 7 -28.95 -10.71 4.06
N LEU A 8 -29.95 -10.51 4.91
CA LEU A 8 -29.79 -9.85 6.22
C LEU A 8 -28.88 -10.63 7.18
N ASN A 9 -28.94 -11.96 7.16
CA ASN A 9 -28.04 -12.80 7.96
C ASN A 9 -26.60 -12.78 7.43
N ARG A 10 -26.39 -12.64 6.12
CA ARG A 10 -25.07 -12.51 5.49
C ARG A 10 -24.45 -11.16 5.82
N ASP A 11 -25.21 -10.08 5.80
CA ASP A 11 -24.73 -8.73 6.18
C ASP A 11 -24.41 -8.65 7.67
N ASN A 12 -25.20 -9.27 8.55
CA ASN A 12 -24.90 -9.34 9.98
C ASN A 12 -23.64 -10.16 10.29
N SER A 13 -23.39 -11.24 9.57
CA SER A 13 -22.16 -12.03 9.73
C SER A 13 -20.93 -11.29 9.20
N LEU A 14 -21.07 -10.49 8.15
CA LEU A 14 -20.02 -9.61 7.63
C LEU A 14 -19.73 -8.46 8.60
N GLN A 15 -20.75 -7.83 9.17
CA GLN A 15 -20.58 -6.76 10.15
C GLN A 15 -19.99 -7.23 11.48
N LEU A 16 -20.31 -8.44 11.95
CA LEU A 16 -19.67 -9.05 13.12
C LEU A 16 -18.18 -9.36 12.89
N ASN A 17 -17.81 -9.69 11.66
CA ASN A 17 -16.41 -9.96 11.31
C ASN A 17 -15.58 -8.67 11.16
N ILE A 18 -16.18 -7.56 10.76
CA ILE A 18 -15.51 -6.25 10.62
C ILE A 18 -15.20 -5.63 12.00
N LYS A 19 -16.03 -5.87 13.01
CA LYS A 19 -15.88 -5.28 14.36
C LYS A 19 -14.64 -5.73 15.13
N THR A 20 -14.00 -6.82 14.73
CA THR A 20 -12.82 -7.40 15.42
C THR A 20 -11.52 -7.32 14.63
N PHE A 21 -11.54 -6.70 13.43
CA PHE A 21 -10.35 -6.59 12.59
C PHE A 21 -9.62 -5.27 12.89
N ASN A 22 -8.66 -5.32 13.79
CA ASN A 22 -7.71 -4.24 14.08
C ASN A 22 -6.32 -4.62 13.58
N ILE A 23 -5.43 -3.63 13.36
CA ILE A 23 -4.03 -3.84 12.95
C ILE A 23 -3.28 -4.80 13.91
N PHE A 24 -3.72 -4.87 15.17
CA PHE A 24 -3.12 -5.72 16.21
C PHE A 24 -3.86 -7.05 16.43
N LEU A 25 -5.09 -7.21 15.93
CA LEU A 25 -5.92 -8.42 16.09
C LEU A 25 -6.71 -8.70 14.81
N PRO A 26 -6.85 -9.96 14.38
CA PRO A 26 -6.31 -11.18 14.99
C PRO A 26 -4.81 -11.36 14.72
N PHE A 27 -4.12 -12.11 15.57
CA PHE A 27 -2.74 -12.51 15.34
C PHE A 27 -2.59 -13.22 13.99
N SER A 28 -1.39 -13.12 13.39
CA SER A 28 -1.09 -13.75 12.09
C SER A 28 -1.48 -15.22 12.10
N HIS A 29 -2.39 -15.61 11.22
CA HIS A 29 -2.91 -16.97 11.10
C HIS A 29 -2.95 -17.40 9.64
N CYS A 30 -2.97 -18.70 9.42
CA CYS A 30 -3.11 -19.24 8.08
C CYS A 30 -4.53 -18.97 7.55
N PRO A 31 -4.71 -18.44 6.32
CA PRO A 31 -6.04 -18.15 5.77
C PRO A 31 -6.88 -19.42 5.54
N ASN A 32 -6.26 -20.59 5.42
CA ASN A 32 -6.95 -21.84 5.16
C ASN A 32 -7.33 -22.61 6.42
N CYS A 33 -6.35 -22.88 7.30
CA CYS A 33 -6.61 -23.67 8.53
C CYS A 33 -6.88 -22.81 9.76
N ARG A 34 -6.72 -21.47 9.67
CA ARG A 34 -6.88 -20.50 10.77
C ARG A 34 -5.98 -20.72 11.99
N GLU A 35 -5.02 -21.65 11.91
CA GLU A 35 -4.03 -21.84 12.96
C GLU A 35 -3.09 -20.65 13.09
N TYR A 36 -2.75 -20.29 14.33
CA TYR A 36 -1.86 -19.18 14.62
C TYR A 36 -0.41 -19.52 14.29
N LEU A 37 0.28 -18.55 13.69
CA LEU A 37 1.70 -18.71 13.39
C LEU A 37 2.54 -18.50 14.64
N THR A 38 3.49 -19.39 14.88
CA THR A 38 4.48 -19.24 15.96
C THR A 38 5.41 -18.06 15.70
N ALA A 39 6.11 -17.55 16.73
CA ALA A 39 7.03 -16.43 16.62
C ALA A 39 8.09 -16.65 15.52
N LEU A 40 8.66 -17.84 15.41
CA LEU A 40 9.62 -18.21 14.37
C LEU A 40 9.00 -18.24 12.96
N GLN A 41 7.74 -18.63 12.85
CA GLN A 41 7.00 -18.65 11.59
C GLN A 41 6.55 -17.25 11.14
N ARG A 42 6.62 -16.26 12.02
CA ARG A 42 6.36 -14.84 11.71
C ARG A 42 7.60 -14.11 11.23
N ILE A 43 8.80 -14.69 11.39
CA ILE A 43 10.00 -14.07 10.85
C ILE A 43 9.95 -14.18 9.33
N PRO A 44 9.86 -13.04 8.62
CA PRO A 44 9.80 -12.99 7.17
C PRO A 44 10.99 -13.73 6.55
N LEU A 45 10.92 -14.08 5.29
CA LEU A 45 11.98 -14.76 4.54
C LEU A 45 12.44 -16.09 5.16
N LEU A 46 12.82 -16.11 6.45
CA LEU A 46 13.29 -17.32 7.13
C LEU A 46 12.21 -18.40 7.17
N SER A 47 10.99 -18.04 7.59
CA SER A 47 9.88 -19.00 7.65
C SER A 47 9.53 -19.56 6.26
N TYR A 48 9.61 -18.72 5.22
CA TYR A 48 9.34 -19.14 3.86
C TYR A 48 10.35 -20.16 3.33
N PHE A 49 11.63 -20.00 3.65
CA PHE A 49 12.68 -20.94 3.29
C PHE A 49 12.57 -22.24 4.12
N PHE A 50 12.41 -22.15 5.45
CA PHE A 50 12.34 -23.31 6.32
C PHE A 50 11.08 -24.16 6.08
N LEU A 51 9.93 -23.53 5.83
CA LEU A 51 8.66 -24.21 5.57
C LEU A 51 8.48 -24.63 4.10
N LYS A 52 9.49 -24.43 3.25
CA LYS A 52 9.47 -24.81 1.82
C LYS A 52 8.20 -24.33 1.11
N ARG A 53 7.79 -23.08 1.37
CA ARG A 53 6.60 -22.43 0.78
C ARG A 53 5.27 -23.07 1.20
N LYS A 54 5.20 -23.78 2.31
CA LYS A 54 3.97 -24.47 2.75
C LYS A 54 3.63 -24.09 4.18
N CYS A 55 2.34 -24.09 4.50
CA CYS A 55 1.90 -23.96 5.88
C CYS A 55 2.37 -25.15 6.69
N ALA A 56 2.85 -24.95 7.93
CA ALA A 56 3.30 -26.02 8.79
C ALA A 56 2.19 -27.01 9.16
N TYR A 57 0.93 -26.58 9.17
CA TYR A 57 -0.22 -27.36 9.62
C TYR A 57 -0.99 -27.98 8.45
N CYS A 58 -1.47 -27.17 7.51
CA CYS A 58 -2.33 -27.66 6.42
C CYS A 58 -1.61 -27.87 5.09
N GLN A 59 -0.29 -27.64 5.02
CA GLN A 59 0.56 -27.81 3.84
C GLN A 59 0.14 -27.05 2.59
N ILE A 60 -0.78 -26.08 2.69
CA ILE A 60 -1.16 -25.21 1.59
C ILE A 60 0.03 -24.35 1.17
N LYS A 61 0.16 -24.11 -0.13
CA LYS A 61 1.23 -23.28 -0.68
C LYS A 61 1.02 -21.81 -0.30
N ILE A 62 2.06 -21.18 0.24
CA ILE A 62 2.09 -19.75 0.57
C ILE A 62 2.49 -18.98 -0.70
N SER A 63 1.77 -17.89 -1.00
CA SER A 63 2.05 -17.04 -2.16
C SER A 63 3.46 -16.43 -2.07
N PHE A 64 4.13 -16.33 -3.22
CA PHE A 64 5.43 -15.68 -3.33
C PHE A 64 5.37 -14.16 -3.09
N CYS A 65 4.20 -13.56 -3.20
CA CYS A 65 4.03 -12.13 -2.94
C CYS A 65 4.46 -11.71 -1.53
N TYR A 66 4.22 -12.56 -0.51
CA TYR A 66 4.60 -12.24 0.87
C TYR A 66 6.11 -12.02 1.04
N PRO A 67 7.00 -12.98 0.72
CA PRO A 67 8.43 -12.78 0.85
C PRO A 67 8.96 -11.69 -0.11
N LEU A 68 8.30 -11.47 -1.25
CA LEU A 68 8.66 -10.40 -2.17
C LEU A 68 8.44 -9.02 -1.54
N ILE A 69 7.25 -8.77 -0.97
CA ILE A 69 6.92 -7.52 -0.28
C ILE A 69 7.90 -7.27 0.87
N GLU A 70 8.15 -8.29 1.68
CA GLU A 70 9.06 -8.21 2.81
C GLU A 70 10.50 -7.87 2.39
N SER A 71 10.99 -8.53 1.32
CA SER A 71 12.31 -8.25 0.77
C SER A 71 12.42 -6.83 0.24
N LEU A 72 11.43 -6.38 -0.53
CA LEU A 72 11.41 -5.02 -1.09
C LEU A 72 11.34 -3.97 0.02
N THR A 73 10.49 -4.17 1.03
CA THR A 73 10.39 -3.26 2.17
C THR A 73 11.70 -3.17 2.94
N LEU A 74 12.40 -4.29 3.15
CA LEU A 74 13.68 -4.33 3.83
C LEU A 74 14.76 -3.61 3.01
N ILE A 75 14.87 -3.91 1.73
CA ILE A 75 15.88 -3.30 0.83
C ILE A 75 15.66 -1.79 0.73
N THR A 76 14.43 -1.35 0.48
CA THR A 76 14.12 0.07 0.35
C THR A 76 14.32 0.82 1.66
N SER A 77 13.94 0.23 2.81
CA SER A 77 14.20 0.81 4.11
C SER A 77 15.69 0.97 4.40
N PHE A 78 16.49 -0.04 4.03
CA PHE A 78 17.93 0.03 4.17
C PHE A 78 18.53 1.16 3.32
N ILE A 79 18.12 1.30 2.07
CA ILE A 79 18.57 2.38 1.18
C ILE A 79 18.20 3.76 1.75
N VAL A 80 16.97 3.91 2.27
CA VAL A 80 16.54 5.19 2.88
C VAL A 80 17.39 5.53 4.12
N ILE A 81 17.62 4.55 5.01
CA ILE A 81 18.42 4.77 6.21
C ILE A 81 19.88 5.07 5.85
N GLU A 82 20.45 4.41 4.87
CA GLU A 82 21.80 4.67 4.40
C GLU A 82 21.94 6.07 3.79
N ARG A 83 20.91 6.51 3.05
CA ARG A 83 20.92 7.84 2.41
C ARG A 83 20.73 8.99 3.39
N PHE A 84 19.83 8.88 4.35
CA PHE A 84 19.44 9.96 5.25
C PHE A 84 20.01 9.82 6.68
N GLY A 85 20.55 8.65 7.03
CA GLY A 85 21.03 8.36 8.38
C GLY A 85 19.89 8.39 9.41
N ILE A 86 20.23 8.68 10.65
CA ILE A 86 19.27 8.90 11.75
C ILE A 86 18.97 10.41 11.81
N SER A 87 18.11 10.87 10.92
CA SER A 87 17.72 12.27 10.79
C SER A 87 16.20 12.44 10.79
N LEU A 88 15.73 13.68 10.93
CA LEU A 88 14.30 13.99 10.84
C LEU A 88 13.73 13.69 9.45
N GLN A 89 14.56 13.68 8.40
CA GLN A 89 14.18 13.36 7.03
C GLN A 89 13.86 11.87 6.84
N THR A 90 14.46 11.00 7.64
CA THR A 90 14.32 9.55 7.49
C THR A 90 12.89 9.06 7.71
N LEU A 91 12.17 9.65 8.67
CA LEU A 91 10.81 9.24 8.99
C LEU A 91 9.83 9.47 7.84
N PRO A 92 9.68 10.69 7.28
CA PRO A 92 8.79 10.93 6.15
C PRO A 92 9.24 10.17 4.88
N ALA A 93 10.54 10.00 4.66
CA ALA A 93 11.05 9.20 3.56
C ALA A 93 10.64 7.71 3.66
N LEU A 94 10.68 7.13 4.87
CA LEU A 94 10.20 5.76 5.10
C LEU A 94 8.68 5.66 4.90
N ILE A 95 7.91 6.61 5.44
CA ILE A 95 6.45 6.64 5.28
C ILE A 95 6.08 6.70 3.79
N LEU A 96 6.72 7.57 3.02
CA LEU A 96 6.52 7.66 1.58
C LEU A 96 6.87 6.36 0.87
N THR A 97 8.05 5.80 1.15
CA THR A 97 8.53 4.56 0.53
C THR A 97 7.58 3.40 0.78
N TRP A 98 7.16 3.20 2.03
CA TRP A 98 6.24 2.11 2.39
C TRP A 98 4.84 2.35 1.81
N GLY A 99 4.36 3.59 1.83
CA GLY A 99 3.08 3.93 1.23
C GLY A 99 3.04 3.68 -0.28
N LEU A 100 4.10 4.05 -1.00
CA LEU A 100 4.23 3.78 -2.43
C LEU A 100 4.34 2.28 -2.73
N LEU A 101 5.05 1.50 -1.89
CA LEU A 101 5.09 0.04 -2.01
C LEU A 101 3.69 -0.57 -1.83
N ILE A 102 2.96 -0.15 -0.80
CA ILE A 102 1.58 -0.62 -0.57
C ILE A 102 0.70 -0.30 -1.76
N LEU A 103 0.72 0.94 -2.26
CA LEU A 103 -0.04 1.36 -3.44
C LEU A 103 0.32 0.53 -4.68
N ALA A 104 1.61 0.29 -4.92
CA ALA A 104 2.08 -0.51 -6.06
C ALA A 104 1.56 -1.96 -6.01
N PHE A 105 1.53 -2.59 -4.83
CA PHE A 105 1.00 -3.95 -4.70
C PHE A 105 -0.52 -4.00 -4.79
N ILE A 106 -1.23 -3.01 -4.25
CA ILE A 106 -2.69 -2.92 -4.40
C ILE A 106 -3.05 -2.72 -5.87
N ASP A 107 -2.35 -1.82 -6.57
CA ASP A 107 -2.59 -1.59 -7.99
C ASP A 107 -2.27 -2.82 -8.84
N PHE A 108 -1.19 -3.53 -8.53
CA PHE A 108 -0.82 -4.75 -9.24
C PHE A 108 -1.88 -5.86 -9.09
N GLU A 109 -2.50 -5.99 -7.93
CA GLU A 109 -3.47 -7.05 -7.64
C GLU A 109 -4.90 -6.67 -8.04
N TYR A 110 -5.31 -5.43 -7.73
CA TYR A 110 -6.71 -4.97 -7.85
C TYR A 110 -6.93 -3.92 -8.92
N ARG A 111 -5.87 -3.31 -9.47
CA ARG A 111 -5.95 -2.19 -10.43
C ARG A 111 -6.73 -1.00 -9.85
N ILE A 112 -6.57 -0.72 -8.58
CA ILE A 112 -7.23 0.35 -7.84
C ILE A 112 -6.19 1.05 -6.97
N LEU A 113 -6.21 2.37 -6.96
CA LEU A 113 -5.38 3.21 -6.09
C LEU A 113 -6.27 3.88 -5.05
N PRO A 114 -6.29 3.41 -3.79
CA PRO A 114 -7.19 3.92 -2.76
C PRO A 114 -6.77 5.30 -2.26
N ASP A 115 -7.69 6.24 -2.32
CA ASP A 115 -7.52 7.64 -1.86
C ASP A 115 -7.14 7.73 -0.38
N ILE A 116 -7.57 6.78 0.44
CA ILE A 116 -7.26 6.72 1.87
C ILE A 116 -5.75 6.58 2.17
N ILE A 117 -4.97 6.11 1.19
CA ILE A 117 -3.50 6.02 1.30
C ILE A 117 -2.84 7.19 0.58
N ILE A 118 -3.34 7.59 -0.59
CA ILE A 118 -2.75 8.65 -1.41
C ILE A 118 -2.76 10.00 -0.69
N PHE A 119 -3.92 10.41 -0.13
CA PHE A 119 -4.02 11.72 0.52
C PHE A 119 -3.12 11.87 1.74
N PRO A 120 -3.03 10.90 2.69
CA PRO A 120 -2.07 11.00 3.77
C PRO A 120 -0.61 11.12 3.30
N LEU A 121 -0.23 10.42 2.23
CA LEU A 121 1.12 10.52 1.66
C LEU A 121 1.38 11.90 1.05
N LEU A 122 0.41 12.45 0.30
CA LEU A 122 0.50 13.80 -0.25
C LEU A 122 0.67 14.84 0.86
N TRP A 123 -0.15 14.75 1.91
CA TRP A 123 -0.03 15.66 3.06
C TRP A 123 1.28 15.48 3.82
N CYS A 124 1.79 14.26 3.93
CA CYS A 124 3.11 14.00 4.53
C CYS A 124 4.23 14.71 3.75
N GLY A 125 4.20 14.65 2.41
CA GLY A 125 5.12 15.38 1.54
C GLY A 125 5.03 16.89 1.75
N LEU A 126 3.82 17.46 1.65
CA LEU A 126 3.59 18.90 1.81
C LEU A 126 3.93 19.40 3.22
N ILE A 127 3.63 18.65 4.28
CA ILE A 127 3.98 19.03 5.65
C ILE A 127 5.51 18.99 5.85
N SER A 128 6.20 18.01 5.28
CA SER A 128 7.66 17.93 5.36
C SER A 128 8.35 19.10 4.64
N SER A 129 7.74 19.65 3.59
CA SER A 129 8.24 20.85 2.92
C SER A 129 8.10 22.12 3.77
N LEU A 130 7.07 22.24 4.62
CA LEU A 130 6.89 23.40 5.51
C LEU A 130 8.08 23.60 6.50
N ILE A 131 8.72 22.50 6.88
CA ILE A 131 9.92 22.53 7.74
C ILE A 131 11.22 22.38 6.94
N HIS A 132 11.13 22.61 5.62
CA HIS A 132 12.27 22.55 4.69
C HIS A 132 13.13 21.29 4.80
N LEU A 133 12.50 20.12 4.98
CA LEU A 133 13.24 18.86 5.14
C LEU A 133 13.89 18.41 3.84
N PHE A 134 13.22 18.56 2.70
CA PHE A 134 13.71 18.13 1.38
C PHE A 134 13.75 19.30 0.40
N VAL A 135 12.62 19.98 0.24
CA VAL A 135 12.41 21.07 -0.71
C VAL A 135 11.67 22.22 -0.04
N SER A 136 11.63 23.38 -0.69
CA SER A 136 10.82 24.51 -0.21
C SER A 136 9.32 24.24 -0.41
N PRO A 137 8.42 24.85 0.39
CA PRO A 137 6.98 24.69 0.23
C PRO A 137 6.47 25.08 -1.16
N GLU A 138 7.07 26.10 -1.77
CA GLU A 138 6.72 26.58 -3.11
C GLU A 138 7.05 25.51 -4.16
N GLU A 139 8.23 24.90 -4.08
CA GLU A 139 8.66 23.83 -4.98
C GLU A 139 7.80 22.58 -4.84
N ALA A 140 7.46 22.18 -3.61
CA ALA A 140 6.59 21.04 -3.34
C ALA A 140 5.19 21.23 -3.92
N ILE A 141 4.58 22.42 -3.72
CA ILE A 141 3.25 22.71 -4.24
C ILE A 141 3.27 22.76 -5.78
N LEU A 142 4.25 23.44 -6.37
CA LEU A 142 4.39 23.51 -7.83
C LEU A 142 4.70 22.13 -8.43
N GLY A 143 5.56 21.34 -7.77
CA GLY A 143 5.87 19.98 -8.17
C GLY A 143 4.65 19.09 -8.20
N ALA A 144 3.86 19.07 -7.12
CA ALA A 144 2.61 18.33 -7.06
C ALA A 144 1.60 18.78 -8.14
N PHE A 145 1.45 20.08 -8.32
CA PHE A 145 0.56 20.67 -9.33
C PHE A 145 0.97 20.27 -10.75
N PHE A 146 2.23 20.46 -11.11
CA PHE A 146 2.69 20.13 -12.46
C PHE A 146 2.70 18.64 -12.72
N ALA A 147 3.04 17.82 -11.75
CA ALA A 147 2.97 16.36 -11.85
C ALA A 147 1.53 15.89 -12.14
N TYR A 148 0.56 16.38 -11.37
CA TYR A 148 -0.86 16.09 -11.60
C TYR A 148 -1.31 16.57 -12.99
N LEU A 149 -1.04 17.84 -13.31
CA LEU A 149 -1.48 18.46 -14.56
C LEU A 149 -0.90 17.77 -15.79
N PHE A 150 0.38 17.41 -15.74
CA PHE A 150 1.06 16.73 -16.84
C PHE A 150 0.37 15.42 -17.19
N LEU A 151 0.14 14.57 -16.18
CA LEU A 151 -0.49 13.28 -16.40
C LEU A 151 -1.95 13.41 -16.82
N TYR A 152 -2.67 14.36 -16.23
CA TYR A 152 -4.05 14.68 -16.59
C TYR A 152 -4.17 15.15 -18.06
N CYS A 153 -3.33 16.07 -18.49
CA CYS A 153 -3.32 16.54 -19.87
C CYS A 153 -2.97 15.41 -20.85
N LEU A 154 -1.98 14.57 -20.51
CA LEU A 154 -1.59 13.43 -21.33
C LEU A 154 -2.76 12.43 -21.49
N ALA A 155 -3.44 12.10 -20.41
CA ALA A 155 -4.59 11.20 -20.44
C ALA A 155 -5.76 11.78 -21.22
N LYS A 156 -6.04 13.09 -21.08
CA LYS A 156 -7.08 13.78 -21.87
C LYS A 156 -6.76 13.85 -23.35
N CYS A 157 -5.52 14.14 -23.73
CA CYS A 157 -5.08 14.09 -25.12
C CYS A 157 -5.27 12.69 -25.71
N TYR A 158 -4.88 11.65 -24.97
CA TYR A 158 -5.06 10.28 -25.41
C TYR A 158 -6.55 9.91 -25.55
N GLN A 159 -7.39 10.29 -24.60
CA GLN A 159 -8.84 10.08 -24.65
C GLN A 159 -9.49 10.77 -25.86
N MET A 160 -9.02 11.97 -26.23
CA MET A 160 -9.51 12.69 -27.42
C MET A 160 -9.13 11.97 -28.72
N LEU A 161 -7.94 11.36 -28.78
CA LEU A 161 -7.45 10.68 -29.97
C LEU A 161 -8.08 9.30 -30.17
N ILE A 162 -8.20 8.51 -29.10
CA ILE A 162 -8.58 7.08 -29.19
C ILE A 162 -10.01 6.86 -28.70
N LYS A 163 -10.66 7.83 -28.04
CA LYS A 163 -12.02 7.75 -27.47
C LYS A 163 -12.20 6.64 -26.44
N VAL A 164 -11.14 6.22 -25.77
CA VAL A 164 -11.12 5.23 -24.67
C VAL A 164 -10.50 5.88 -23.45
N GLU A 165 -11.04 5.60 -22.27
CA GLU A 165 -10.42 6.04 -21.01
C GLU A 165 -9.09 5.30 -20.83
N ALA A 166 -7.99 6.07 -20.78
CA ALA A 166 -6.65 5.52 -20.76
C ALA A 166 -6.15 5.21 -19.34
N MET A 167 -6.66 5.94 -18.33
CA MET A 167 -6.02 5.97 -17.02
C MET A 167 -7.02 6.33 -15.93
N GLY A 168 -6.89 5.74 -14.74
CA GLY A 168 -7.74 6.03 -13.60
C GLY A 168 -7.40 7.37 -12.92
N GLU A 169 -8.35 7.95 -12.21
CA GLU A 169 -8.12 9.19 -11.44
C GLU A 169 -7.06 9.01 -10.33
N GLY A 170 -6.91 7.80 -9.81
CA GLY A 170 -5.93 7.47 -8.79
C GLY A 170 -4.49 7.68 -9.25
N ASP A 171 -4.20 7.41 -10.53
CA ASP A 171 -2.86 7.56 -11.10
C ASP A 171 -2.38 9.02 -11.08
N PHE A 172 -3.28 9.97 -11.41
CA PHE A 172 -2.95 11.40 -11.38
C PHE A 172 -2.62 11.87 -9.96
N LYS A 173 -3.41 11.41 -8.99
CA LYS A 173 -3.21 11.74 -7.57
C LYS A 173 -1.92 11.11 -7.04
N CYS A 174 -1.64 9.86 -7.41
CA CYS A 174 -0.40 9.18 -7.02
C CYS A 174 0.83 9.89 -7.62
N PHE A 175 0.73 10.38 -8.86
CA PHE A 175 1.82 11.14 -9.48
C PHE A 175 2.03 12.49 -8.82
N ALA A 176 0.96 13.13 -8.31
CA ALA A 176 1.07 14.35 -7.51
C ALA A 176 1.82 14.11 -6.19
N VAL A 177 1.68 12.93 -5.56
CA VAL A 177 2.48 12.56 -4.36
C VAL A 177 3.97 12.53 -4.66
N LEU A 178 4.36 12.07 -5.86
CA LEU A 178 5.77 12.04 -6.26
C LEU A 178 6.32 13.44 -6.57
N GLY A 179 5.45 14.39 -6.89
CA GLY A 179 5.83 15.77 -7.13
C GLY A 179 5.89 16.65 -5.87
N ALA A 180 5.30 16.17 -4.77
CA ALA A 180 5.26 16.87 -3.49
C ALA A 180 6.49 16.57 -2.63
#